data_f47f9988c81cb10d306a4d1ad635cc1f
#
_entry.id   f47f9988c81cb10d306a4d1ad635cc1f
#
_cell.length_a   1.000
_cell.length_b   1.000
_cell.length_c   1.000
_cell.angle_alpha   90.00
_cell.angle_beta   90.00
_cell.angle_gamma   90.00
#
_symmetry.space_group_name_H-M   'P 1'
#
loop_
_entity.id
_entity.type
_entity.pdbx_description
1 polymer ?
#
loop_
_entity_poly.entity_id
_entity_poly.type
_entity_poly.pdbx_seq_one_letter_code
_entity_poly.pdbx_strand_id
1 'polypeptide(L)'
;MKEVKSPKKPLIYYYAITLVIILLFNLIVVPLVSKSVVNEVDYGTFMSMIQEKNISEVEVGDSEIIFTDKENKIYKTGVMNDPNLTERLYDSGAKFTKDIDKSMSPVLSYLLSFGIPLIIFICLGQYMSKKLSEHMGGKNAMSFGMGKSNAKIYVQSTQGISFDDVAGEDEAKESLAEIVDYLHNPDKYTQVGASMPKGLLLVGPPGTGKTMLAKAVAGEANVPFFSISGSEFVEMFVGMGASKVRDLFSQAKEKAPCIVFIDEIDAIGKKRDNAMGSNDEREQTLNQLLTEMDGFEGNNGVIILAATNRPESLDPALTRPGRFDRRVPVELPDLQGREAILKVHAKKIKTADNVDFHTIARMASGASGAELANMVNEAALRAVRNGRTVVTQEDLEESIEVVIAGYQKKNTVLSDKERKVVAYHEIGHALVAAMQTHSAPVQKITIIPRTSGALGYTMQVEQNDKYLMTKEEIENKIATLTGGRAAEETVFGEITTGASNDIEQATKLARAMITRYGMTDEFDMVAMETVNNQYLGGDTSLTCAADTQKEIDKKVVELVKKEHAKAKQILESNRDKLDELAMYLYEKETITGEEFMSILNGKRE
;
A
#
# COMPACT_ATOMS: atom_id res chain seq x y z
N MET A 1 10.74 -14.02 -13.66
CA MET A 1 10.82 -12.71 -14.34
C MET A 1 12.19 -12.10 -14.11
N LYS A 2 13.03 -11.96 -15.12
CA LYS A 2 14.25 -11.16 -15.02
C LYS A 2 13.89 -9.71 -15.31
N GLU A 3 13.89 -8.89 -14.28
CA GLU A 3 13.77 -7.45 -14.38
C GLU A 3 15.03 -6.93 -15.08
N VAL A 4 14.90 -6.42 -16.29
CA VAL A 4 15.99 -5.68 -16.95
C VAL A 4 16.02 -4.30 -16.29
N LYS A 5 16.82 -4.16 -15.24
CA LYS A 5 17.18 -2.87 -14.67
C LYS A 5 18.00 -2.10 -15.69
N SER A 6 17.42 -1.11 -16.33
CA SER A 6 18.18 -0.11 -17.04
C SER A 6 18.72 0.90 -16.00
N PRO A 7 20.04 1.04 -15.83
CA PRO A 7 20.61 2.04 -14.93
C PRO A 7 20.64 3.37 -15.66
N LYS A 8 19.54 4.11 -15.68
CA LYS A 8 19.55 5.50 -16.13
C LYS A 8 19.69 6.39 -14.91
N LYS A 9 20.94 6.83 -14.62
CA LYS A 9 21.17 7.93 -13.69
C LYS A 9 20.42 9.15 -14.21
N PRO A 10 19.68 9.89 -13.35
CA PRO A 10 18.88 11.02 -13.78
C PRO A 10 19.78 12.08 -14.45
N LEU A 11 19.25 12.77 -15.45
CA LEU A 11 19.97 13.77 -16.26
C LEU A 11 20.64 14.85 -15.38
N ILE A 12 20.03 15.18 -14.27
CA ILE A 12 20.53 16.10 -13.24
C ILE A 12 21.92 15.71 -12.70
N TYR A 13 22.23 14.41 -12.67
CA TYR A 13 23.54 13.91 -12.24
C TYR A 13 24.66 14.32 -13.21
N TYR A 14 24.39 14.29 -14.51
CA TYR A 14 25.37 14.72 -15.52
C TYR A 14 25.56 16.23 -15.51
N TYR A 15 24.48 17.00 -15.31
CA TYR A 15 24.59 18.47 -15.15
C TYR A 15 25.32 18.84 -13.87
N ALA A 16 25.10 18.15 -12.76
CA ALA A 16 25.83 18.37 -11.51
C ALA A 16 27.35 18.08 -11.69
N ILE A 17 27.71 16.99 -12.37
CA ILE A 17 29.11 16.66 -12.65
C ILE A 17 29.76 17.73 -13.55
N THR A 18 29.07 18.18 -14.58
CA THR A 18 29.59 19.22 -15.49
C THR A 18 29.79 20.55 -14.77
N LEU A 19 28.85 20.92 -13.89
CA LEU A 19 28.98 22.13 -13.05
C LEU A 19 30.20 22.03 -12.12
N VAL A 20 30.39 20.88 -11.47
CA VAL A 20 31.54 20.63 -10.58
C VAL A 20 32.86 20.69 -11.36
N ILE A 21 32.91 20.15 -12.57
CA ILE A 21 34.11 20.21 -13.45
C ILE A 21 34.42 21.66 -13.82
N ILE A 22 33.42 22.47 -14.18
CA ILE A 22 33.62 23.90 -14.52
C ILE A 22 34.07 24.68 -13.28
N LEU A 23 33.52 24.43 -12.11
CA LEU A 23 33.94 25.05 -10.85
C LEU A 23 35.38 24.65 -10.49
N LEU A 24 35.76 23.39 -10.62
CA LEU A 24 37.12 22.92 -10.37
C LEU A 24 38.12 23.50 -11.38
N PHE A 25 37.72 23.62 -12.64
CA PHE A 25 38.56 24.24 -13.67
C PHE A 25 38.85 25.71 -13.34
N ASN A 26 37.84 26.50 -12.97
CA ASN A 26 38.01 27.89 -12.57
C ASN A 26 38.82 28.04 -11.27
N LEU A 27 38.66 27.14 -10.33
CA LEU A 27 39.31 27.24 -9.00
C LEU A 27 40.76 26.76 -9.01
N ILE A 28 41.14 25.85 -9.93
CA ILE A 28 42.47 25.24 -9.98
C ILE A 28 43.29 25.73 -11.15
N VAL A 29 42.73 25.74 -12.37
CA VAL A 29 43.50 25.98 -13.59
C VAL A 29 43.76 27.49 -13.82
N VAL A 30 42.78 28.35 -13.59
CA VAL A 30 42.92 29.79 -13.77
C VAL A 30 43.99 30.39 -12.84
N PRO A 31 44.08 30.09 -11.54
CA PRO A 31 45.12 30.59 -10.66
C PRO A 31 46.53 30.02 -10.98
N LEU A 32 46.58 28.76 -11.50
CA LEU A 32 47.85 28.13 -11.86
C LEU A 32 48.50 28.80 -13.08
N VAL A 33 47.69 29.18 -14.06
CA VAL A 33 48.17 29.87 -15.27
C VAL A 33 48.58 31.31 -14.98
N SER A 34 47.91 32.00 -14.06
CA SER A 34 48.24 33.37 -13.69
C SER A 34 49.47 33.52 -12.77
N LYS A 35 49.87 32.48 -12.05
CA LYS A 35 51.03 32.52 -11.14
C LYS A 35 52.41 32.27 -11.79
N SER A 36 52.50 31.89 -13.05
CA SER A 36 53.77 31.37 -13.62
C SER A 36 54.61 32.38 -14.39
N VAL A 37 54.30 33.69 -14.37
CA VAL A 37 54.99 34.68 -15.26
C VAL A 37 55.65 35.86 -14.54
N VAL A 38 55.37 36.14 -13.27
CA VAL A 38 55.88 37.34 -12.58
C VAL A 38 56.57 36.97 -11.26
N ASN A 39 57.83 37.37 -11.12
CA ASN A 39 58.62 37.18 -9.89
C ASN A 39 58.39 38.33 -8.92
N GLU A 40 57.99 38.02 -7.69
CA GLU A 40 57.79 39.02 -6.66
C GLU A 40 59.09 39.29 -5.90
N VAL A 41 59.49 40.56 -5.82
CA VAL A 41 60.70 41.00 -5.13
C VAL A 41 60.40 42.17 -4.17
N ASP A 42 61.23 42.35 -3.15
CA ASP A 42 61.10 43.50 -2.25
C ASP A 42 61.52 44.82 -2.90
N TYR A 43 61.07 45.95 -2.35
CA TYR A 43 61.34 47.28 -2.85
C TYR A 43 62.84 47.63 -2.85
N GLY A 44 63.61 47.10 -1.88
CA GLY A 44 65.04 47.26 -1.78
C GLY A 44 65.80 46.65 -3.01
N THR A 45 65.38 45.44 -3.40
CA THR A 45 65.88 44.74 -4.58
C THR A 45 65.57 45.54 -5.85
N PHE A 46 64.34 46.08 -5.98
CA PHE A 46 64.01 46.99 -7.10
C PHE A 46 64.92 48.21 -7.16
N MET A 47 65.18 48.85 -6.02
CA MET A 47 66.08 50.00 -5.93
C MET A 47 67.51 49.66 -6.29
N SER A 48 67.99 48.48 -5.88
CA SER A 48 69.34 48.05 -6.29
C SER A 48 69.44 47.82 -7.78
N MET A 49 68.41 47.24 -8.43
CA MET A 49 68.37 47.03 -9.87
C MET A 49 68.28 48.34 -10.68
N ILE A 50 67.63 49.38 -10.11
CA ILE A 50 67.70 50.77 -10.68
C ILE A 50 69.10 51.31 -10.63
N GLN A 51 69.82 51.22 -9.51
CA GLN A 51 71.17 51.73 -9.34
C GLN A 51 72.16 51.01 -10.25
N GLU A 52 71.98 49.68 -10.43
CA GLU A 52 72.82 48.87 -11.35
C GLU A 52 72.47 49.08 -12.82
N LYS A 53 71.47 49.92 -13.12
CA LYS A 53 70.94 50.15 -14.47
C LYS A 53 70.53 48.89 -15.21
N ASN A 54 70.03 47.90 -14.49
CA ASN A 54 69.64 46.61 -15.02
C ASN A 54 68.13 46.50 -15.34
N ILE A 55 67.41 47.62 -15.33
CA ILE A 55 65.99 47.68 -15.66
C ILE A 55 65.80 48.25 -17.05
N SER A 56 64.91 47.64 -17.85
CA SER A 56 64.60 48.10 -19.22
C SER A 56 63.31 48.91 -19.25
N GLU A 57 62.27 48.46 -18.57
CA GLU A 57 60.94 49.11 -18.54
C GLU A 57 60.31 49.00 -17.17
N VAL A 58 59.64 50.07 -16.72
CA VAL A 58 58.95 50.13 -15.40
C VAL A 58 57.56 50.69 -15.61
N GLU A 59 56.54 49.98 -15.06
CA GLU A 59 55.17 50.43 -14.99
C GLU A 59 54.79 50.64 -13.53
N VAL A 60 54.48 51.88 -13.18
CA VAL A 60 54.18 52.26 -11.83
C VAL A 60 52.64 52.31 -11.67
N GLY A 61 52.07 51.29 -11.04
CA GLY A 61 50.63 51.26 -10.65
C GLY A 61 50.37 51.97 -9.33
N ASP A 62 49.10 52.01 -8.90
CA ASP A 62 48.71 52.64 -7.63
C ASP A 62 49.06 51.77 -6.41
N SER A 63 49.13 50.44 -6.54
CA SER A 63 49.43 49.49 -5.46
C SER A 63 50.70 48.68 -5.68
N GLU A 64 51.16 48.53 -6.89
CA GLU A 64 52.33 47.72 -7.27
C GLU A 64 53.10 48.36 -8.41
N ILE A 65 54.41 48.06 -8.48
CA ILE A 65 55.30 48.43 -9.55
C ILE A 65 55.68 47.14 -10.28
N ILE A 66 55.42 47.09 -11.57
CA ILE A 66 55.82 45.98 -12.43
C ILE A 66 57.04 46.47 -13.29
N PHE A 67 58.09 45.69 -13.32
CA PHE A 67 59.26 46.08 -14.08
C PHE A 67 59.90 44.87 -14.76
N THR A 68 60.59 45.16 -15.85
CA THR A 68 61.29 44.17 -16.66
C THR A 68 62.78 44.47 -16.65
N ASP A 69 63.63 43.46 -16.43
CA ASP A 69 65.07 43.59 -16.50
C ASP A 69 65.58 43.56 -17.99
N LYS A 70 66.88 43.74 -18.20
CA LYS A 70 67.48 43.67 -19.52
C LYS A 70 67.49 42.26 -20.13
N GLU A 71 67.19 41.21 -19.34
CA GLU A 71 67.02 39.81 -19.76
C GLU A 71 65.56 39.45 -20.07
N ASN A 72 64.63 40.40 -20.10
CA ASN A 72 63.21 40.25 -20.33
C ASN A 72 62.45 39.41 -19.23
N LYS A 73 62.97 39.35 -18.01
CA LYS A 73 62.28 38.76 -16.89
C LYS A 73 61.42 39.83 -16.25
N ILE A 74 60.15 39.46 -15.91
CA ILE A 74 59.15 40.34 -15.33
C ILE A 74 59.16 40.18 -13.82
N TYR A 75 59.27 41.31 -13.14
CA TYR A 75 59.22 41.40 -11.66
C TYR A 75 58.11 42.32 -11.19
N LYS A 76 57.64 42.13 -9.98
CA LYS A 76 56.73 43.06 -9.33
C LYS A 76 57.17 43.33 -7.88
N THR A 77 56.90 44.55 -7.44
CA THR A 77 57.12 44.99 -6.06
C THR A 77 56.03 45.93 -5.61
N GLY A 78 55.79 46.03 -4.30
CA GLY A 78 54.84 47.00 -3.72
C GLY A 78 55.31 48.45 -3.87
N VAL A 79 54.37 49.37 -4.04
CA VAL A 79 54.65 50.82 -4.09
C VAL A 79 55.06 51.32 -2.73
N MET A 80 56.19 52.01 -2.61
CA MET A 80 56.55 52.81 -1.43
C MET A 80 56.49 54.31 -1.76
N ASN A 81 56.21 55.15 -0.76
CA ASN A 81 56.12 56.58 -0.96
C ASN A 81 57.55 57.19 -1.06
N ASP A 82 58.15 57.11 -2.24
CA ASP A 82 59.48 57.65 -2.56
C ASP A 82 59.32 58.87 -3.49
N PRO A 83 59.49 60.13 -2.96
CA PRO A 83 59.36 61.34 -3.77
C PRO A 83 60.42 61.47 -4.92
N ASN A 84 61.55 60.77 -4.81
CA ASN A 84 62.64 60.81 -5.78
C ASN A 84 62.64 59.66 -6.77
N LEU A 85 61.62 58.78 -6.76
CA LEU A 85 61.51 57.58 -7.61
C LEU A 85 61.57 57.97 -9.09
N THR A 86 60.89 59.05 -9.50
CA THR A 86 60.83 59.49 -10.88
C THR A 86 62.19 59.95 -11.37
N GLU A 87 63.00 60.70 -10.57
CA GLU A 87 64.34 61.16 -10.87
C GLU A 87 65.32 59.97 -11.01
N ARG A 88 65.25 59.02 -10.10
CA ARG A 88 66.08 57.81 -10.13
C ARG A 88 65.77 56.92 -11.34
N LEU A 89 64.49 56.80 -11.71
CA LEU A 89 64.12 56.05 -12.94
C LEU A 89 64.63 56.76 -14.21
N TYR A 90 64.57 58.10 -14.22
CA TYR A 90 65.10 58.87 -15.32
C TYR A 90 66.64 58.70 -15.45
N ASP A 91 67.35 58.75 -14.32
CA ASP A 91 68.84 58.57 -14.30
C ASP A 91 69.28 57.16 -14.61
N SER A 92 68.41 56.17 -14.38
CA SER A 92 68.71 54.76 -14.76
C SER A 92 68.63 54.50 -16.27
N GLY A 93 67.94 55.38 -17.01
CA GLY A 93 67.70 55.21 -18.45
C GLY A 93 66.62 54.21 -18.79
N ALA A 94 65.86 53.72 -17.80
CA ALA A 94 64.73 52.80 -18.03
C ALA A 94 63.54 53.57 -18.61
N LYS A 95 62.80 52.94 -19.47
CA LYS A 95 61.50 53.49 -19.88
C LYS A 95 60.52 53.31 -18.77
N PHE A 96 59.84 54.37 -18.33
CA PHE A 96 58.85 54.27 -17.26
C PHE A 96 57.52 54.96 -17.63
N THR A 97 56.42 54.30 -17.27
CA THR A 97 55.05 54.80 -17.48
C THR A 97 54.26 54.65 -16.20
N LYS A 98 53.29 55.54 -16.01
CA LYS A 98 52.27 55.27 -15.01
C LYS A 98 51.17 54.43 -15.69
N ASP A 99 50.69 53.37 -15.00
CA ASP A 99 49.60 52.59 -15.49
C ASP A 99 48.39 53.48 -15.76
N ILE A 100 47.94 53.51 -17.01
CA ILE A 100 46.67 54.14 -17.39
C ILE A 100 45.66 53.02 -17.35
N ASP A 101 44.84 52.99 -16.32
CA ASP A 101 43.82 52.01 -16.04
C ASP A 101 43.05 51.61 -17.32
N LYS A 102 43.53 50.58 -17.99
CA LYS A 102 42.84 49.90 -19.08
C LYS A 102 41.98 48.79 -18.52
N SER A 103 41.33 48.98 -17.34
CA SER A 103 40.42 48.01 -16.83
C SER A 103 39.31 47.78 -17.85
N MET A 104 39.25 46.58 -18.39
CA MET A 104 38.09 46.13 -19.17
C MET A 104 36.83 46.43 -18.36
N SER A 105 35.86 47.05 -19.03
CA SER A 105 34.60 47.40 -18.34
C SER A 105 34.14 46.22 -17.50
N PRO A 106 33.74 46.43 -16.23
CA PRO A 106 33.31 45.34 -15.35
C PRO A 106 32.25 44.45 -16.02
N VAL A 107 31.39 45.02 -16.83
CA VAL A 107 30.37 44.35 -17.63
C VAL A 107 30.99 43.35 -18.64
N LEU A 108 32.06 43.73 -19.32
CA LEU A 108 32.73 42.86 -20.29
C LEU A 108 33.48 41.71 -19.58
N SER A 109 34.05 41.97 -18.41
CA SER A 109 34.68 40.95 -17.57
C SER A 109 33.69 39.92 -17.08
N TYR A 110 32.52 40.34 -16.57
CA TYR A 110 31.42 39.45 -16.18
C TYR A 110 30.86 38.68 -17.38
N LEU A 111 30.73 39.31 -18.53
CA LEU A 111 30.19 38.66 -19.73
C LEU A 111 31.15 37.57 -20.28
N LEU A 112 32.45 37.79 -20.19
CA LEU A 112 33.47 36.79 -20.54
C LEU A 112 33.55 35.65 -19.49
N SER A 113 33.49 35.98 -18.20
CA SER A 113 33.66 34.99 -17.12
C SER A 113 32.44 34.11 -16.92
N PHE A 114 31.22 34.63 -17.13
CA PHE A 114 29.98 33.92 -16.92
C PHE A 114 29.17 33.72 -18.19
N GLY A 115 29.18 34.66 -19.13
CA GLY A 115 28.36 34.61 -20.34
C GLY A 115 28.83 33.52 -21.31
N ILE A 116 30.13 33.42 -21.58
CA ILE A 116 30.66 32.39 -22.48
C ILE A 116 30.46 30.98 -21.94
N PRO A 117 30.78 30.66 -20.70
CA PRO A 117 30.47 29.34 -20.12
C PRO A 117 28.99 29.00 -20.13
N LEU A 118 28.13 29.98 -19.90
CA LEU A 118 26.67 29.79 -19.95
C LEU A 118 26.17 29.47 -21.37
N ILE A 119 26.68 30.19 -22.38
CA ILE A 119 26.35 29.93 -23.78
C ILE A 119 26.86 28.55 -24.22
N ILE A 120 28.08 28.18 -23.84
CA ILE A 120 28.61 26.83 -24.10
C ILE A 120 27.76 25.77 -23.45
N PHE A 121 27.33 26.01 -22.21
CA PHE A 121 26.43 25.10 -21.47
C PHE A 121 25.09 24.92 -22.17
N ILE A 122 24.48 26.00 -22.63
CA ILE A 122 23.20 25.97 -23.37
C ILE A 122 23.39 25.25 -24.72
N CYS A 123 24.45 25.56 -25.47
CA CYS A 123 24.72 24.89 -26.73
C CYS A 123 25.03 23.39 -26.59
N LEU A 124 25.79 23.01 -25.56
CA LEU A 124 26.08 21.61 -25.25
C LEU A 124 24.81 20.88 -24.82
N GLY A 125 23.97 21.54 -24.02
CA GLY A 125 22.68 21.02 -23.60
C GLY A 125 21.73 20.79 -24.78
N GLN A 126 21.67 21.72 -25.73
CA GLN A 126 20.87 21.58 -26.94
C GLN A 126 21.45 20.51 -27.89
N TYR A 127 22.75 20.42 -28.04
CA TYR A 127 23.41 19.40 -28.85
C TYR A 127 23.15 17.99 -28.26
N MET A 128 23.32 17.82 -26.95
CA MET A 128 23.02 16.56 -26.28
C MET A 128 21.52 16.20 -26.32
N SER A 129 20.63 17.18 -26.17
CA SER A 129 19.18 17.00 -26.31
C SER A 129 18.82 16.53 -27.72
N LYS A 130 19.42 17.12 -28.75
CA LYS A 130 19.19 16.74 -30.15
C LYS A 130 19.68 15.33 -30.45
N LYS A 131 20.88 14.97 -29.99
CA LYS A 131 21.47 13.64 -30.17
C LYS A 131 20.72 12.55 -29.38
N LEU A 132 20.17 12.90 -28.21
CA LEU A 132 19.30 12.01 -27.41
C LEU A 132 17.92 11.81 -28.06
N SER A 133 17.39 12.87 -28.71
CA SER A 133 16.14 12.83 -29.47
C SER A 133 16.22 11.98 -30.73
N GLU A 134 17.35 11.96 -31.42
CA GLU A 134 17.59 11.13 -32.61
C GLU A 134 17.69 9.62 -32.25
N HIS A 135 18.10 9.28 -31.04
CA HIS A 135 18.15 7.89 -30.54
C HIS A 135 16.87 7.42 -29.85
N MET A 136 15.88 8.29 -29.60
CA MET A 136 14.61 8.01 -28.92
C MET A 136 13.41 8.49 -29.73
N GLY A 137 13.37 8.19 -31.02
CA GLY A 137 12.26 8.39 -31.95
C GLY A 137 11.01 9.11 -31.40
N GLY A 138 10.79 10.39 -31.74
CA GLY A 138 9.50 11.03 -31.47
C GLY A 138 9.58 12.52 -31.13
N LYS A 139 8.94 13.34 -31.95
CA LYS A 139 8.69 14.78 -31.76
C LYS A 139 7.98 15.02 -30.43
N ASN A 140 8.62 15.62 -29.47
CA ASN A 140 8.16 16.44 -28.33
C ASN A 140 9.06 16.28 -27.10
N ALA A 141 10.35 16.63 -27.23
CA ALA A 141 11.32 16.52 -26.12
C ALA A 141 11.52 17.86 -25.38
N MET A 142 10.43 18.59 -25.10
CA MET A 142 10.49 19.77 -24.23
C MET A 142 9.41 19.78 -23.13
N SER A 143 8.79 18.63 -22.88
CA SER A 143 8.04 18.39 -21.68
C SER A 143 8.88 17.41 -20.86
N PHE A 144 9.40 17.86 -19.73
CA PHE A 144 9.95 16.98 -18.69
C PHE A 144 9.03 15.78 -18.56
N GLY A 145 9.54 14.55 -18.61
CA GLY A 145 8.76 13.30 -18.60
C GLY A 145 7.94 13.04 -17.32
N MET A 146 7.41 14.09 -16.72
CA MET A 146 6.65 14.12 -15.48
C MET A 146 5.15 13.83 -15.66
N GLY A 147 4.66 13.73 -16.88
CA GLY A 147 3.24 13.46 -17.18
C GLY A 147 2.98 12.13 -17.88
N LYS A 148 3.98 11.24 -18.01
CA LYS A 148 3.76 9.93 -18.61
C LYS A 148 3.19 8.97 -17.59
N SER A 149 2.15 8.26 -17.99
CA SER A 149 1.57 7.16 -17.22
C SER A 149 2.64 6.07 -17.02
N ASN A 150 2.81 5.63 -15.77
CA ASN A 150 3.60 4.44 -15.44
C ASN A 150 2.76 3.15 -15.54
N ALA A 151 1.64 3.17 -16.27
CA ALA A 151 0.79 2.02 -16.43
C ALA A 151 1.60 0.82 -16.90
N LYS A 152 1.51 -0.28 -16.19
CA LYS A 152 2.12 -1.55 -16.59
C LYS A 152 1.32 -2.12 -17.74
N ILE A 153 1.93 -2.14 -18.92
CA ILE A 153 1.32 -2.76 -20.10
C ILE A 153 1.70 -4.24 -20.11
N TYR A 154 0.74 -5.10 -19.89
CA TYR A 154 0.88 -6.53 -20.10
C TYR A 154 0.41 -6.84 -21.51
N VAL A 155 1.32 -6.79 -22.48
CA VAL A 155 1.07 -7.30 -23.83
C VAL A 155 1.26 -8.81 -23.73
N GLN A 156 0.32 -9.57 -24.33
CA GLN A 156 0.34 -11.02 -24.55
C GLN A 156 1.63 -11.69 -24.05
N SER A 157 1.72 -12.02 -22.79
CA SER A 157 2.84 -12.80 -22.31
C SER A 157 2.36 -14.23 -22.16
N THR A 158 3.19 -15.15 -22.53
CA THR A 158 3.15 -16.60 -22.47
C THR A 158 2.74 -17.22 -21.12
N GLN A 159 2.14 -16.45 -20.19
CA GLN A 159 1.55 -16.89 -18.93
C GLN A 159 0.29 -16.04 -18.66
N GLY A 160 -0.73 -16.17 -19.52
CA GLY A 160 -2.05 -15.60 -19.26
C GLY A 160 -2.68 -16.28 -18.06
N ILE A 161 -3.11 -15.47 -17.07
CA ILE A 161 -4.04 -15.94 -16.04
C ILE A 161 -5.39 -16.10 -16.74
N SER A 162 -6.01 -17.27 -16.61
CA SER A 162 -7.34 -17.59 -17.14
C SER A 162 -8.38 -17.65 -16.01
N PHE A 163 -9.65 -17.80 -16.36
CA PHE A 163 -10.70 -18.04 -15.37
C PHE A 163 -10.51 -19.36 -14.61
N ASP A 164 -9.80 -20.32 -15.16
CA ASP A 164 -9.46 -21.59 -14.49
C ASP A 164 -8.47 -21.39 -13.33
N ASP A 165 -7.68 -20.31 -13.36
CA ASP A 165 -6.76 -19.96 -12.29
C ASP A 165 -7.45 -19.20 -11.14
N VAL A 166 -8.69 -18.74 -11.35
CA VAL A 166 -9.52 -18.06 -10.36
C VAL A 166 -10.58 -19.03 -9.87
N ALA A 167 -10.41 -19.55 -8.68
CA ALA A 167 -11.39 -20.44 -8.05
C ALA A 167 -12.44 -19.63 -7.27
N GLY A 168 -13.67 -20.14 -7.21
CA GLY A 168 -14.81 -19.42 -6.66
C GLY A 168 -15.26 -18.25 -7.54
N GLU A 169 -16.12 -17.37 -7.02
CA GLU A 169 -16.59 -16.16 -7.69
C GLU A 169 -17.34 -16.43 -9.00
N ASP A 170 -18.16 -17.48 -9.04
CA ASP A 170 -18.75 -17.97 -10.28
C ASP A 170 -19.73 -16.94 -10.89
N GLU A 171 -20.49 -16.20 -10.09
CA GLU A 171 -21.37 -15.12 -10.54
C GLU A 171 -20.58 -13.93 -11.13
N ALA A 172 -19.46 -13.59 -10.49
CA ALA A 172 -18.58 -12.54 -11.01
C ALA A 172 -17.93 -12.96 -12.33
N LYS A 173 -17.50 -14.24 -12.45
CA LYS A 173 -16.96 -14.79 -13.69
C LYS A 173 -18.01 -14.81 -14.79
N GLU A 174 -19.24 -15.23 -14.52
CA GLU A 174 -20.34 -15.23 -15.51
C GLU A 174 -20.57 -13.82 -16.04
N SER A 175 -20.67 -12.82 -15.14
CA SER A 175 -20.82 -11.41 -15.53
C SER A 175 -19.67 -10.91 -16.39
N LEU A 176 -18.44 -11.38 -16.14
CA LEU A 176 -17.25 -10.96 -16.86
C LEU A 176 -17.03 -11.76 -18.15
N ALA A 177 -17.52 -13.00 -18.24
CA ALA A 177 -17.50 -13.80 -19.47
C ALA A 177 -18.28 -13.15 -20.61
N GLU A 178 -19.37 -12.41 -20.30
CA GLU A 178 -20.07 -11.60 -21.28
C GLU A 178 -19.17 -10.53 -21.92
N ILE A 179 -18.25 -9.96 -21.15
CA ILE A 179 -17.28 -8.96 -21.65
C ILE A 179 -16.28 -9.62 -22.59
N VAL A 180 -15.83 -10.82 -22.25
CA VAL A 180 -14.93 -11.63 -23.10
C VAL A 180 -15.62 -11.96 -24.42
N ASP A 181 -16.89 -12.45 -24.38
CA ASP A 181 -17.65 -12.74 -25.59
C ASP A 181 -17.86 -11.48 -26.45
N TYR A 182 -18.17 -10.34 -25.84
CA TYR A 182 -18.29 -9.08 -26.55
C TYR A 182 -17.00 -8.65 -27.24
N LEU A 183 -15.84 -8.76 -26.57
CA LEU A 183 -14.56 -8.39 -27.18
C LEU A 183 -14.22 -9.26 -28.38
N HIS A 184 -14.67 -10.52 -28.39
CA HIS A 184 -14.48 -11.45 -29.51
C HIS A 184 -15.54 -11.28 -30.61
N ASN A 185 -16.81 -11.02 -30.23
CA ASN A 185 -17.97 -11.06 -31.11
C ASN A 185 -18.86 -9.81 -30.97
N PRO A 186 -18.36 -8.58 -31.21
CA PRO A 186 -19.10 -7.33 -30.98
C PRO A 186 -20.36 -7.24 -31.84
N ASP A 187 -20.37 -7.81 -33.05
CA ASP A 187 -21.49 -7.76 -34.00
C ASP A 187 -22.73 -8.50 -33.49
N LYS A 188 -22.56 -9.56 -32.71
CA LYS A 188 -23.67 -10.32 -32.10
C LYS A 188 -24.54 -9.44 -31.20
N TYR A 189 -23.91 -8.51 -30.47
CA TYR A 189 -24.59 -7.61 -29.54
C TYR A 189 -25.20 -6.42 -30.25
N THR A 190 -24.52 -5.86 -31.24
CA THR A 190 -25.03 -4.74 -32.06
C THR A 190 -26.24 -5.14 -32.91
N GLN A 191 -26.31 -6.37 -33.40
CA GLN A 191 -27.45 -6.88 -34.18
C GLN A 191 -28.77 -6.89 -33.38
N VAL A 192 -28.72 -7.13 -32.09
CA VAL A 192 -29.89 -7.11 -31.21
C VAL A 192 -30.13 -5.73 -30.57
N GLY A 193 -29.29 -4.73 -30.89
CA GLY A 193 -29.38 -3.37 -30.33
C GLY A 193 -28.85 -3.24 -28.89
N ALA A 194 -28.11 -4.24 -28.40
CA ALA A 194 -27.51 -4.18 -27.08
C ALA A 194 -26.29 -3.24 -27.10
N SER A 195 -26.21 -2.36 -26.10
CA SER A 195 -25.04 -1.54 -25.83
C SER A 195 -24.27 -2.10 -24.64
N MET A 196 -22.98 -2.40 -24.83
CA MET A 196 -22.14 -2.86 -23.72
C MET A 196 -21.75 -1.72 -22.79
N PRO A 197 -21.63 -1.99 -21.49
CA PRO A 197 -21.16 -1.01 -20.54
C PRO A 197 -19.72 -0.58 -20.89
N LYS A 198 -19.46 0.73 -20.81
CA LYS A 198 -18.11 1.29 -21.05
C LYS A 198 -17.16 0.95 -19.91
N GLY A 199 -17.70 0.84 -18.70
CA GLY A 199 -16.94 0.57 -17.49
C GLY A 199 -17.64 -0.36 -16.53
N LEU A 200 -16.87 -1.26 -15.92
CA LEU A 200 -17.33 -2.15 -14.85
C LEU A 200 -16.57 -1.86 -13.58
N LEU A 201 -17.28 -1.90 -12.46
CA LEU A 201 -16.73 -1.67 -11.13
C LEU A 201 -16.76 -2.97 -10.33
N LEU A 202 -15.59 -3.54 -10.08
CA LEU A 202 -15.42 -4.68 -9.17
C LEU A 202 -15.47 -4.17 -7.73
N VAL A 203 -16.43 -4.63 -6.96
CA VAL A 203 -16.65 -4.17 -5.58
C VAL A 203 -16.60 -5.36 -4.61
N GLY A 204 -15.95 -5.20 -3.47
CA GLY A 204 -15.89 -6.26 -2.48
C GLY A 204 -14.76 -6.10 -1.46
N PRO A 205 -14.67 -7.00 -0.47
CA PRO A 205 -13.65 -6.96 0.57
C PRO A 205 -12.22 -7.04 0.00
N PRO A 206 -11.20 -6.57 0.74
CA PRO A 206 -9.81 -6.77 0.34
C PRO A 206 -9.46 -8.25 0.30
N GLY A 207 -8.56 -8.64 -0.61
CA GLY A 207 -8.09 -10.02 -0.71
C GLY A 207 -9.00 -11.00 -1.44
N THR A 208 -10.17 -10.57 -1.96
CA THR A 208 -11.10 -11.44 -2.72
C THR A 208 -10.68 -11.72 -4.16
N GLY A 209 -9.56 -11.15 -4.64
CA GLY A 209 -9.03 -11.47 -5.97
C GLY A 209 -9.47 -10.55 -7.10
N LYS A 210 -10.03 -9.36 -6.84
CA LYS A 210 -10.50 -8.39 -7.86
C LYS A 210 -9.46 -8.11 -8.94
N THR A 211 -8.21 -7.84 -8.55
CA THR A 211 -7.10 -7.60 -9.49
C THR A 211 -6.76 -8.85 -10.30
N MET A 212 -6.86 -10.05 -9.70
CA MET A 212 -6.61 -11.32 -10.38
C MET A 212 -7.72 -11.61 -11.40
N LEU A 213 -8.96 -11.36 -11.03
CA LEU A 213 -10.12 -11.52 -11.88
C LEU A 213 -10.06 -10.59 -13.10
N ALA A 214 -9.66 -9.32 -12.91
CA ALA A 214 -9.46 -8.38 -14.02
C ALA A 214 -8.37 -8.87 -15.01
N LYS A 215 -7.29 -9.46 -14.50
CA LYS A 215 -6.24 -10.07 -15.34
C LYS A 215 -6.72 -11.32 -16.07
N ALA A 216 -7.58 -12.12 -15.43
CA ALA A 216 -8.16 -13.31 -16.05
C ALA A 216 -9.08 -12.95 -17.22
N VAL A 217 -9.89 -11.89 -17.09
CA VAL A 217 -10.70 -11.35 -18.19
C VAL A 217 -9.84 -11.00 -19.41
N ALA A 218 -8.73 -10.31 -19.18
CA ALA A 218 -7.83 -9.92 -20.27
C ALA A 218 -7.10 -11.12 -20.88
N GLY A 219 -6.76 -12.14 -20.08
CA GLY A 219 -6.18 -13.39 -20.53
C GLY A 219 -7.13 -14.19 -21.42
N GLU A 220 -8.39 -14.34 -20.98
CA GLU A 220 -9.44 -15.01 -21.75
C GLU A 220 -9.79 -14.25 -23.04
N ALA A 221 -9.91 -12.93 -22.96
CA ALA A 221 -10.18 -12.09 -24.12
C ALA A 221 -8.99 -11.98 -25.08
N ASN A 222 -7.81 -12.41 -24.65
CA ASN A 222 -6.56 -12.31 -25.42
C ASN A 222 -6.25 -10.90 -25.95
N VAL A 223 -6.52 -9.88 -25.13
CA VAL A 223 -6.32 -8.46 -25.45
C VAL A 223 -5.25 -7.83 -24.55
N PRO A 224 -4.64 -6.71 -24.98
CA PRO A 224 -3.71 -5.94 -24.13
C PRO A 224 -4.38 -5.49 -22.84
N PHE A 225 -3.63 -5.58 -21.74
CA PHE A 225 -4.07 -5.20 -20.40
C PHE A 225 -3.21 -4.09 -19.84
N PHE A 226 -3.83 -2.94 -19.60
CA PHE A 226 -3.21 -1.78 -18.95
C PHE A 226 -3.60 -1.78 -17.48
N SER A 227 -2.65 -1.87 -16.57
CA SER A 227 -2.93 -1.87 -15.14
C SER A 227 -2.25 -0.70 -14.44
N ILE A 228 -3.03 0.06 -13.69
CA ILE A 228 -2.57 1.19 -12.89
C ILE A 228 -3.31 1.22 -11.55
N SER A 229 -2.65 1.67 -10.48
CA SER A 229 -3.34 1.98 -9.23
C SER A 229 -3.88 3.41 -9.24
N GLY A 230 -5.07 3.64 -8.70
CA GLY A 230 -5.63 4.98 -8.49
C GLY A 230 -4.71 5.89 -7.72
N SER A 231 -3.92 5.35 -6.80
CA SER A 231 -2.90 6.09 -6.04
C SER A 231 -1.76 6.66 -6.91
N GLU A 232 -1.46 6.03 -8.07
CA GLU A 232 -0.44 6.51 -9.00
C GLU A 232 -0.84 7.78 -9.76
N PHE A 233 -2.12 8.13 -9.74
CA PHE A 233 -2.61 9.39 -10.29
C PHE A 233 -2.55 10.56 -9.29
N VAL A 234 -2.40 10.26 -7.99
CA VAL A 234 -2.31 11.30 -6.96
C VAL A 234 -0.87 11.83 -6.93
N GLU A 235 -0.71 13.09 -7.33
CA GLU A 235 0.58 13.75 -7.45
C GLU A 235 0.62 15.04 -6.61
N MET A 236 1.83 15.52 -6.31
CA MET A 236 2.00 16.77 -5.56
C MET A 236 1.78 18.04 -6.41
N PHE A 237 1.87 17.92 -7.73
CA PHE A 237 1.74 19.05 -8.64
C PHE A 237 0.40 19.00 -9.38
N VAL A 238 -0.34 20.08 -9.29
CA VAL A 238 -1.66 20.23 -9.94
C VAL A 238 -1.57 19.99 -11.44
N GLY A 239 -2.44 19.13 -11.97
CA GLY A 239 -2.55 18.79 -13.39
C GLY A 239 -1.68 17.62 -13.85
N MET A 240 -0.79 17.09 -13.02
CA MET A 240 0.01 15.92 -13.40
C MET A 240 -0.80 14.63 -13.44
N GLY A 241 -1.69 14.41 -12.48
CA GLY A 241 -2.61 13.29 -12.47
C GLY A 241 -3.51 13.29 -13.71
N ALA A 242 -4.09 14.43 -14.05
CA ALA A 242 -4.89 14.60 -15.26
C ALA A 242 -4.08 14.32 -16.55
N SER A 243 -2.78 14.67 -16.58
CA SER A 243 -1.92 14.36 -17.72
C SER A 243 -1.65 12.86 -17.85
N LYS A 244 -1.46 12.15 -16.72
CA LYS A 244 -1.30 10.69 -16.71
C LYS A 244 -2.56 9.97 -17.18
N VAL A 245 -3.73 10.46 -16.78
CA VAL A 245 -5.01 9.93 -17.26
C VAL A 245 -5.09 10.06 -18.78
N ARG A 246 -4.85 11.24 -19.35
CA ARG A 246 -4.84 11.45 -20.81
C ARG A 246 -3.87 10.54 -21.54
N ASP A 247 -2.65 10.40 -21.03
CA ASP A 247 -1.63 9.55 -21.63
C ASP A 247 -2.05 8.07 -21.63
N LEU A 248 -2.59 7.57 -20.49
CA LEU A 248 -3.11 6.21 -20.37
C LEU A 248 -4.19 5.92 -21.41
N PHE A 249 -5.20 6.80 -21.51
CA PHE A 249 -6.32 6.62 -22.43
C PHE A 249 -5.91 6.80 -23.91
N SER A 250 -4.93 7.66 -24.19
CA SER A 250 -4.34 7.76 -25.53
C SER A 250 -3.65 6.46 -25.94
N GLN A 251 -2.85 5.86 -25.05
CA GLN A 251 -2.19 4.58 -25.28
C GLN A 251 -3.19 3.43 -25.45
N ALA A 252 -4.28 3.44 -24.65
CA ALA A 252 -5.33 2.44 -24.76
C ALA A 252 -6.05 2.53 -26.10
N LYS A 253 -6.38 3.74 -26.58
CA LYS A 253 -6.98 3.97 -27.90
C LYS A 253 -6.10 3.47 -29.05
N GLU A 254 -4.79 3.65 -28.96
CA GLU A 254 -3.84 3.17 -29.96
C GLU A 254 -3.73 1.64 -30.02
N LYS A 255 -4.06 0.95 -28.92
CA LYS A 255 -3.93 -0.50 -28.78
C LYS A 255 -5.27 -1.22 -28.65
N ALA A 256 -6.37 -0.58 -29.03
CA ALA A 256 -7.68 -1.21 -29.01
C ALA A 256 -7.75 -2.38 -30.04
N PRO A 257 -8.46 -3.51 -29.72
CA PRO A 257 -9.21 -3.73 -28.49
C PRO A 257 -8.31 -4.01 -27.29
N CYS A 258 -8.65 -3.44 -26.12
CA CYS A 258 -7.85 -3.60 -24.90
C CYS A 258 -8.70 -3.39 -23.64
N ILE A 259 -8.14 -3.79 -22.49
CA ILE A 259 -8.73 -3.54 -21.18
C ILE A 259 -7.83 -2.58 -20.38
N VAL A 260 -8.44 -1.53 -19.82
CA VAL A 260 -7.81 -0.61 -18.86
C VAL A 260 -8.31 -0.94 -17.47
N PHE A 261 -7.43 -1.33 -16.57
CA PHE A 261 -7.75 -1.66 -15.19
C PHE A 261 -7.19 -0.60 -14.24
N ILE A 262 -8.08 -0.02 -13.43
CA ILE A 262 -7.74 0.96 -12.39
C ILE A 262 -8.04 0.33 -11.03
N ASP A 263 -7.00 -0.06 -10.32
CA ASP A 263 -7.14 -0.57 -8.96
C ASP A 263 -7.28 0.57 -7.96
N GLU A 264 -7.97 0.36 -6.84
CA GLU A 264 -8.17 1.36 -5.80
C GLU A 264 -8.69 2.70 -6.35
N ILE A 265 -9.74 2.65 -7.18
CA ILE A 265 -10.30 3.85 -7.83
C ILE A 265 -10.76 4.91 -6.81
N ASP A 266 -11.09 4.51 -5.59
CA ASP A 266 -11.46 5.39 -4.49
C ASP A 266 -10.33 6.35 -4.07
N ALA A 267 -9.07 6.08 -4.43
CA ALA A 267 -7.97 7.02 -4.21
C ALA A 267 -8.17 8.37 -4.94
N ILE A 268 -8.79 8.35 -6.12
CA ILE A 268 -9.08 9.55 -6.93
C ILE A 268 -10.57 9.88 -6.99
N GLY A 269 -11.42 8.87 -6.82
CA GLY A 269 -12.88 8.94 -7.02
C GLY A 269 -13.70 9.26 -5.78
N LYS A 270 -13.09 9.71 -4.67
CA LYS A 270 -13.80 9.98 -3.41
C LYS A 270 -14.78 11.15 -3.54
N LYS A 271 -15.94 11.05 -2.86
CA LYS A 271 -16.93 12.12 -2.72
C LYS A 271 -16.29 13.42 -2.26
N ARG A 272 -16.85 14.54 -2.71
CA ARG A 272 -16.42 15.88 -2.31
C ARG A 272 -16.77 16.12 -0.85
N ASP A 273 -15.77 16.25 0.01
CA ASP A 273 -15.96 16.75 1.37
C ASP A 273 -15.85 18.28 1.32
N ASN A 274 -16.83 18.97 1.90
CA ASN A 274 -16.87 20.45 1.98
C ASN A 274 -15.80 21.06 2.91
N ALA A 275 -14.77 20.30 3.32
CA ALA A 275 -13.67 20.79 4.11
C ALA A 275 -12.72 21.63 3.24
N MET A 276 -12.60 22.91 3.58
CA MET A 276 -11.75 23.90 2.92
C MET A 276 -10.31 23.43 2.78
N GLY A 277 -9.86 23.31 1.52
CA GLY A 277 -8.45 23.34 1.11
C GLY A 277 -7.72 22.02 1.13
N SER A 278 -7.69 21.29 0.00
CA SER A 278 -6.52 20.53 -0.48
C SER A 278 -6.80 19.49 -1.58
N ASN A 279 -7.94 19.51 -2.27
CA ASN A 279 -8.28 18.43 -3.22
C ASN A 279 -8.34 18.85 -4.70
N ASP A 280 -7.85 20.06 -5.06
CA ASP A 280 -7.91 20.55 -6.45
C ASP A 280 -7.26 19.58 -7.45
N GLU A 281 -6.16 18.93 -7.08
CA GLU A 281 -5.46 17.99 -7.95
C GLU A 281 -6.25 16.69 -8.16
N ARG A 282 -6.81 16.12 -7.09
CA ARG A 282 -7.66 14.92 -7.19
C ARG A 282 -8.93 15.19 -7.97
N GLU A 283 -9.57 16.33 -7.72
CA GLU A 283 -10.77 16.73 -8.44
C GLU A 283 -10.50 16.96 -9.92
N GLN A 284 -9.37 17.59 -10.26
CA GLN A 284 -8.95 17.77 -11.65
C GLN A 284 -8.67 16.43 -12.33
N THR A 285 -8.03 15.51 -11.63
CA THR A 285 -7.75 14.15 -12.12
C THR A 285 -9.04 13.36 -12.32
N LEU A 286 -9.97 13.42 -11.37
CA LEU A 286 -11.29 12.80 -11.49
C LEU A 286 -12.07 13.37 -12.69
N ASN A 287 -12.13 14.69 -12.81
CA ASN A 287 -12.83 15.34 -13.93
C ASN A 287 -12.21 14.96 -15.28
N GLN A 288 -10.88 14.80 -15.35
CA GLN A 288 -10.22 14.31 -16.56
C GLN A 288 -10.60 12.86 -16.86
N LEU A 289 -10.63 11.98 -15.83
CA LEU A 289 -11.08 10.59 -16.01
C LEU A 289 -12.52 10.53 -16.54
N LEU A 290 -13.41 11.30 -15.94
CA LEU A 290 -14.81 11.37 -16.40
C LEU A 290 -14.89 11.87 -17.86
N THR A 291 -14.09 12.87 -18.23
CA THR A 291 -14.02 13.40 -19.60
C THR A 291 -13.52 12.34 -20.60
N GLU A 292 -12.48 11.59 -20.24
CA GLU A 292 -11.98 10.51 -21.10
C GLU A 292 -13.01 9.39 -21.26
N MET A 293 -13.73 9.01 -20.19
CA MET A 293 -14.80 8.01 -20.25
C MET A 293 -15.98 8.46 -21.10
N ASP A 294 -16.39 9.73 -20.98
CA ASP A 294 -17.48 10.30 -21.78
C ASP A 294 -17.10 10.42 -23.26
N GLY A 295 -15.81 10.72 -23.54
CA GLY A 295 -15.26 10.87 -24.89
C GLY A 295 -15.08 9.55 -25.67
N PHE A 296 -15.46 8.40 -25.10
CA PHE A 296 -15.58 7.14 -25.84
C PHE A 296 -16.92 7.09 -26.58
N GLU A 297 -17.04 7.82 -27.69
CA GLU A 297 -18.17 7.70 -28.60
C GLU A 297 -17.99 6.46 -29.48
N GLY A 298 -18.86 5.46 -29.25
CA GLY A 298 -18.95 4.26 -30.09
C GLY A 298 -17.75 3.28 -29.91
N ASN A 299 -18.07 2.04 -29.89
CA ASN A 299 -17.33 0.78 -29.90
C ASN A 299 -15.82 0.78 -30.30
N ASN A 300 -14.98 1.59 -29.65
CA ASN A 300 -13.55 1.57 -29.94
C ASN A 300 -12.81 0.33 -29.35
N GLY A 301 -13.55 -0.65 -28.79
CA GLY A 301 -12.96 -1.86 -28.24
C GLY A 301 -12.16 -1.65 -26.95
N VAL A 302 -12.26 -0.49 -26.30
CA VAL A 302 -11.62 -0.24 -24.99
C VAL A 302 -12.65 -0.44 -23.89
N ILE A 303 -12.38 -1.34 -22.97
CA ILE A 303 -13.20 -1.59 -21.79
C ILE A 303 -12.43 -1.16 -20.53
N ILE A 304 -13.11 -0.43 -19.65
CA ILE A 304 -12.53 0.06 -18.41
C ILE A 304 -13.03 -0.82 -17.26
N LEU A 305 -12.12 -1.46 -16.56
CA LEU A 305 -12.40 -2.14 -15.29
C LEU A 305 -11.83 -1.30 -14.15
N ALA A 306 -12.59 -1.11 -13.10
CA ALA A 306 -12.07 -0.51 -11.87
C ALA A 306 -12.35 -1.41 -10.68
N ALA A 307 -11.53 -1.31 -9.64
CA ALA A 307 -11.74 -2.04 -8.39
C ALA A 307 -11.75 -1.09 -7.20
N THR A 308 -12.62 -1.38 -6.23
CA THR A 308 -12.65 -0.67 -4.94
C THR A 308 -13.13 -1.57 -3.81
N ASN A 309 -12.64 -1.29 -2.62
CA ASN A 309 -13.16 -1.88 -1.38
C ASN A 309 -14.19 -0.95 -0.70
N ARG A 310 -14.41 0.28 -1.24
CA ARG A 310 -15.24 1.33 -0.65
C ARG A 310 -16.18 1.96 -1.68
N PRO A 311 -17.14 1.20 -2.23
CA PRO A 311 -18.02 1.73 -3.27
C PRO A 311 -18.87 2.92 -2.79
N GLU A 312 -19.19 2.97 -1.49
CA GLU A 312 -19.96 4.06 -0.87
C GLU A 312 -19.18 5.38 -0.78
N SER A 313 -17.85 5.34 -0.84
CA SER A 313 -16.99 6.53 -0.82
C SER A 313 -16.87 7.21 -2.17
N LEU A 314 -17.28 6.52 -3.26
CA LEU A 314 -17.12 7.02 -4.62
C LEU A 314 -18.06 8.17 -4.93
N ASP A 315 -17.58 9.13 -5.72
CA ASP A 315 -18.40 10.22 -6.29
C ASP A 315 -19.49 9.59 -7.18
N PRO A 316 -20.77 9.96 -6.98
CA PRO A 316 -21.89 9.46 -7.79
C PRO A 316 -21.71 9.69 -9.30
N ALA A 317 -20.90 10.67 -9.70
CA ALA A 317 -20.60 10.93 -11.11
C ALA A 317 -19.88 9.75 -11.78
N LEU A 318 -19.08 8.98 -11.05
CA LEU A 318 -18.39 7.80 -11.57
C LEU A 318 -19.34 6.64 -11.91
N THR A 319 -20.45 6.53 -11.17
CA THR A 319 -21.38 5.40 -11.28
C THR A 319 -22.63 5.72 -12.11
N ARG A 320 -22.62 6.85 -12.85
CA ARG A 320 -23.70 7.21 -13.78
C ARG A 320 -23.64 6.35 -15.04
N PRO A 321 -24.80 6.12 -15.70
CA PRO A 321 -24.86 5.44 -16.99
C PRO A 321 -23.87 6.04 -18.01
N GLY A 322 -23.18 5.15 -18.73
CA GLY A 322 -22.13 5.53 -19.68
C GLY A 322 -20.72 5.65 -19.08
N ARG A 323 -20.54 5.36 -17.78
CA ARG A 323 -19.26 5.32 -17.06
C ARG A 323 -19.09 3.95 -16.39
N PHE A 324 -18.96 3.87 -15.05
CA PHE A 324 -19.00 2.60 -14.32
C PHE A 324 -20.45 2.24 -13.99
N ASP A 325 -21.19 1.88 -15.00
CA ASP A 325 -22.63 1.64 -14.91
C ASP A 325 -22.98 0.19 -14.51
N ARG A 326 -22.03 -0.73 -14.63
CA ARG A 326 -22.19 -2.11 -14.17
C ARG A 326 -21.31 -2.39 -12.95
N ARG A 327 -21.93 -2.81 -11.85
CA ARG A 327 -21.22 -3.26 -10.65
C ARG A 327 -21.17 -4.78 -10.65
N VAL A 328 -19.98 -5.31 -10.38
CA VAL A 328 -19.74 -6.74 -10.23
C VAL A 328 -19.26 -6.97 -8.80
N PRO A 329 -20.11 -7.52 -7.92
CA PRO A 329 -19.70 -7.89 -6.57
C PRO A 329 -18.69 -9.04 -6.63
N VAL A 330 -17.63 -8.94 -5.83
CA VAL A 330 -16.59 -9.97 -5.64
C VAL A 330 -16.52 -10.16 -4.13
N GLU A 331 -17.29 -11.11 -3.63
CA GLU A 331 -17.55 -11.29 -2.20
C GLU A 331 -16.51 -12.22 -1.56
N LEU A 332 -16.63 -12.46 -0.25
CA LEU A 332 -15.85 -13.52 0.38
C LEU A 332 -16.34 -14.88 -0.13
N PRO A 333 -15.41 -15.81 -0.40
CA PRO A 333 -15.79 -17.12 -0.96
C PRO A 333 -16.64 -17.91 0.03
N ASP A 334 -17.68 -18.58 -0.49
CA ASP A 334 -18.46 -19.58 0.22
C ASP A 334 -17.63 -20.85 0.50
N LEU A 335 -18.20 -21.82 1.17
CA LEU A 335 -17.51 -23.06 1.54
C LEU A 335 -16.90 -23.77 0.32
N GLN A 336 -17.64 -23.85 -0.78
CA GLN A 336 -17.15 -24.50 -2.01
C GLN A 336 -16.05 -23.70 -2.68
N GLY A 337 -16.21 -22.37 -2.73
CA GLY A 337 -15.19 -21.45 -3.22
C GLY A 337 -13.90 -21.52 -2.40
N ARG A 338 -14.00 -21.55 -1.05
CA ARG A 338 -12.82 -21.71 -0.18
C ARG A 338 -12.10 -23.03 -0.44
N GLU A 339 -12.83 -24.13 -0.56
CA GLU A 339 -12.26 -25.43 -0.88
C GLU A 339 -11.57 -25.43 -2.26
N ALA A 340 -12.19 -24.84 -3.28
CA ALA A 340 -11.63 -24.70 -4.60
C ALA A 340 -10.36 -23.83 -4.62
N ILE A 341 -10.36 -22.69 -3.91
CA ILE A 341 -9.20 -21.81 -3.77
C ILE A 341 -8.03 -22.54 -3.08
N LEU A 342 -8.30 -23.26 -1.99
CA LEU A 342 -7.28 -24.06 -1.29
C LEU A 342 -6.66 -25.08 -2.22
N LYS A 343 -7.46 -25.82 -3.01
CA LYS A 343 -6.98 -26.79 -3.99
C LYS A 343 -6.12 -26.15 -5.09
N VAL A 344 -6.50 -24.98 -5.60
CA VAL A 344 -5.70 -24.25 -6.60
C VAL A 344 -4.33 -23.87 -6.04
N HIS A 345 -4.28 -23.34 -4.81
CA HIS A 345 -3.01 -23.00 -4.18
C HIS A 345 -2.20 -24.23 -3.78
N ALA A 346 -2.85 -25.30 -3.36
CA ALA A 346 -2.20 -26.57 -3.01
C ALA A 346 -1.51 -27.26 -4.20
N LYS A 347 -1.99 -27.06 -5.43
CA LYS A 347 -1.30 -27.54 -6.65
C LYS A 347 0.15 -27.05 -6.79
N LYS A 348 0.50 -25.96 -6.12
CA LYS A 348 1.84 -25.34 -6.18
C LYS A 348 2.82 -25.92 -5.15
N ILE A 349 2.33 -26.74 -4.22
CA ILE A 349 3.10 -27.35 -3.13
C ILE A 349 2.91 -28.88 -3.15
N LYS A 350 3.72 -29.60 -2.39
CA LYS A 350 3.56 -31.05 -2.21
C LYS A 350 2.70 -31.30 -0.98
N THR A 351 1.50 -31.82 -1.17
CA THR A 351 0.58 -32.22 -0.11
C THR A 351 0.52 -33.73 0.04
N ALA A 352 0.21 -34.21 1.23
CA ALA A 352 -0.10 -35.62 1.46
C ALA A 352 -1.45 -35.99 0.80
N ASP A 353 -1.59 -37.23 0.39
CA ASP A 353 -2.78 -37.72 -0.35
C ASP A 353 -4.06 -37.73 0.52
N ASN A 354 -3.92 -37.73 1.85
CA ASN A 354 -5.02 -37.81 2.81
C ASN A 354 -5.47 -36.45 3.34
N VAL A 355 -5.13 -35.33 2.69
CA VAL A 355 -5.57 -34.00 3.10
C VAL A 355 -7.04 -33.79 2.75
N ASP A 356 -7.86 -33.48 3.76
CA ASP A 356 -9.27 -33.11 3.61
C ASP A 356 -9.42 -31.60 3.50
N PHE A 357 -9.42 -31.08 2.27
CA PHE A 357 -9.61 -29.66 1.98
C PHE A 357 -10.99 -29.15 2.36
N HIS A 358 -12.01 -30.02 2.45
CA HIS A 358 -13.34 -29.63 2.88
C HIS A 358 -13.34 -29.22 4.35
N THR A 359 -12.73 -30.04 5.22
CA THR A 359 -12.55 -29.71 6.64
C THR A 359 -11.72 -28.41 6.82
N ILE A 360 -10.63 -28.25 6.06
CA ILE A 360 -9.82 -27.02 6.09
C ILE A 360 -10.64 -25.81 5.67
N ALA A 361 -11.46 -25.90 4.62
CA ALA A 361 -12.31 -24.82 4.14
C ALA A 361 -13.37 -24.42 5.17
N ARG A 362 -13.93 -25.38 5.92
CA ARG A 362 -14.85 -25.12 7.03
C ARG A 362 -14.17 -24.34 8.17
N MET A 363 -12.97 -24.76 8.57
CA MET A 363 -12.19 -24.08 9.61
C MET A 363 -11.80 -22.66 9.22
N ALA A 364 -11.61 -22.40 7.93
CA ALA A 364 -11.27 -21.09 7.38
C ALA A 364 -12.51 -20.25 6.99
N SER A 365 -13.62 -20.42 7.70
CA SER A 365 -14.85 -19.65 7.46
C SER A 365 -14.61 -18.15 7.55
N GLY A 366 -15.12 -17.38 6.57
CA GLY A 366 -14.93 -15.93 6.47
C GLY A 366 -13.57 -15.48 5.96
N ALA A 367 -12.65 -16.41 5.62
CA ALA A 367 -11.35 -16.06 5.07
C ALA A 367 -11.45 -15.63 3.59
N SER A 368 -10.71 -14.58 3.23
CA SER A 368 -10.54 -14.12 1.86
C SER A 368 -9.62 -15.05 1.07
N GLY A 369 -9.66 -14.97 -0.27
CA GLY A 369 -8.77 -15.74 -1.13
C GLY A 369 -7.28 -15.51 -0.84
N ALA A 370 -6.90 -14.30 -0.48
CA ALA A 370 -5.52 -13.97 -0.10
C ALA A 370 -5.10 -14.62 1.24
N GLU A 371 -6.00 -14.67 2.22
CA GLU A 371 -5.74 -15.36 3.49
C GLU A 371 -5.63 -16.87 3.29
N LEU A 372 -6.50 -17.48 2.48
CA LEU A 372 -6.42 -18.88 2.12
C LEU A 372 -5.09 -19.23 1.41
N ALA A 373 -4.64 -18.39 0.49
CA ALA A 373 -3.33 -18.54 -0.14
C ALA A 373 -2.18 -18.47 0.88
N ASN A 374 -2.29 -17.55 1.84
CA ASN A 374 -1.30 -17.40 2.93
C ASN A 374 -1.31 -18.62 3.85
N MET A 375 -2.49 -19.19 4.19
CA MET A 375 -2.61 -20.41 5.00
C MET A 375 -1.89 -21.58 4.34
N VAL A 376 -2.07 -21.78 3.03
CA VAL A 376 -1.37 -22.84 2.29
C VAL A 376 0.15 -22.63 2.28
N ASN A 377 0.61 -21.38 2.13
CA ASN A 377 2.03 -21.05 2.20
C ASN A 377 2.62 -21.27 3.59
N GLU A 378 1.92 -20.86 4.66
CA GLU A 378 2.36 -21.09 6.05
C GLU A 378 2.43 -22.57 6.39
N ALA A 379 1.50 -23.39 5.89
CA ALA A 379 1.54 -24.84 6.04
C ALA A 379 2.80 -25.44 5.39
N ALA A 380 3.16 -24.98 4.20
CA ALA A 380 4.39 -25.39 3.54
C ALA A 380 5.65 -24.98 4.31
N LEU A 381 5.68 -23.76 4.85
CA LEU A 381 6.78 -23.29 5.70
C LEU A 381 6.88 -24.09 7.01
N ARG A 382 5.73 -24.48 7.60
CA ARG A 382 5.70 -25.31 8.80
C ARG A 382 6.24 -26.71 8.50
N ALA A 383 5.86 -27.33 7.40
CA ALA A 383 6.40 -28.62 7.00
C ALA A 383 7.94 -28.61 6.90
N VAL A 384 8.51 -27.58 6.26
CA VAL A 384 9.96 -27.40 6.15
C VAL A 384 10.62 -27.18 7.53
N ARG A 385 10.03 -26.35 8.39
CA ARG A 385 10.53 -26.14 9.77
C ARG A 385 10.58 -27.44 10.56
N ASN A 386 9.68 -28.37 10.29
CA ASN A 386 9.61 -29.69 10.92
C ASN A 386 10.42 -30.78 10.17
N GLY A 387 11.28 -30.39 9.23
CA GLY A 387 12.14 -31.31 8.46
C GLY A 387 11.40 -32.19 7.45
N ARG A 388 10.16 -31.84 7.10
CA ARG A 388 9.35 -32.60 6.14
C ARG A 388 9.34 -31.91 4.77
N THR A 389 9.11 -32.67 3.71
CA THR A 389 9.02 -32.19 2.32
C THR A 389 7.59 -32.23 1.78
N VAL A 390 6.64 -32.67 2.60
CA VAL A 390 5.23 -32.84 2.26
C VAL A 390 4.39 -32.19 3.35
N VAL A 391 3.38 -31.43 2.95
CA VAL A 391 2.42 -30.78 3.83
C VAL A 391 1.34 -31.76 4.26
N THR A 392 1.09 -31.85 5.55
CA THR A 392 0.06 -32.72 6.14
C THR A 392 -1.20 -31.95 6.50
N GLN A 393 -2.27 -32.67 6.85
CA GLN A 393 -3.51 -32.08 7.39
C GLN A 393 -3.22 -31.18 8.59
N GLU A 394 -2.41 -31.64 9.54
CA GLU A 394 -2.03 -30.91 10.75
C GLU A 394 -1.28 -29.60 10.45
N ASP A 395 -0.47 -29.56 9.35
CA ASP A 395 0.19 -28.31 8.96
C ASP A 395 -0.80 -27.26 8.47
N LEU A 396 -1.82 -27.67 7.74
CA LEU A 396 -2.87 -26.79 7.25
C LEU A 396 -3.75 -26.28 8.41
N GLU A 397 -4.15 -27.17 9.32
CA GLU A 397 -4.92 -26.78 10.51
C GLU A 397 -4.19 -25.76 11.38
N GLU A 398 -2.91 -26.04 11.72
CA GLU A 398 -2.10 -25.07 12.47
C GLU A 398 -1.88 -23.77 11.71
N SER A 399 -1.77 -23.81 10.37
CA SER A 399 -1.60 -22.60 9.56
C SER A 399 -2.84 -21.68 9.61
N ILE A 400 -4.04 -22.25 9.67
CA ILE A 400 -5.28 -21.49 9.89
C ILE A 400 -5.20 -20.76 11.24
N GLU A 401 -4.81 -21.48 12.29
CA GLU A 401 -4.65 -20.90 13.62
C GLU A 401 -3.60 -19.79 13.65
N VAL A 402 -2.48 -19.99 12.93
CA VAL A 402 -1.42 -18.97 12.81
C VAL A 402 -1.92 -17.71 12.10
N VAL A 403 -2.71 -17.85 11.04
CA VAL A 403 -3.23 -16.70 10.30
C VAL A 403 -4.32 -15.97 11.11
N ILE A 404 -5.18 -16.68 11.84
CA ILE A 404 -6.28 -16.09 12.62
C ILE A 404 -5.78 -15.56 13.97
N ALA A 405 -5.02 -16.36 14.72
CA ALA A 405 -4.63 -16.08 16.11
C ALA A 405 -3.14 -15.80 16.32
N GLY A 406 -2.33 -15.89 15.28
CA GLY A 406 -0.88 -15.71 15.34
C GLY A 406 -0.12 -16.95 15.82
N TYR A 407 1.21 -16.84 15.83
CA TYR A 407 2.10 -17.95 16.26
C TYR A 407 1.98 -18.26 17.74
N GLN A 408 2.25 -19.52 18.11
CA GLN A 408 2.38 -19.93 19.51
C GLN A 408 3.56 -19.21 20.17
N LYS A 409 3.34 -18.63 21.35
CA LYS A 409 4.41 -18.00 22.13
C LYS A 409 5.22 -19.06 22.85
N LYS A 410 6.52 -19.17 22.55
CA LYS A 410 7.41 -20.14 23.17
C LYS A 410 7.93 -19.72 24.56
N ASN A 411 7.93 -18.43 24.86
CA ASN A 411 8.60 -17.87 26.06
C ASN A 411 7.62 -17.26 27.08
N THR A 412 6.32 -17.42 26.90
CA THR A 412 5.35 -16.93 27.87
C THR A 412 5.10 -18.02 28.90
N VAL A 413 5.63 -17.85 30.10
CA VAL A 413 5.37 -18.73 31.23
C VAL A 413 4.21 -18.12 32.02
N LEU A 414 3.01 -18.67 31.83
CA LEU A 414 1.88 -18.36 32.70
C LEU A 414 2.10 -19.02 34.05
N SER A 415 1.76 -18.34 35.14
CA SER A 415 1.73 -18.97 36.45
C SER A 415 0.67 -20.08 36.51
N ASP A 416 0.84 -21.04 37.42
CA ASP A 416 -0.15 -22.12 37.60
C ASP A 416 -1.57 -21.58 37.89
N LYS A 417 -1.68 -20.46 38.61
CA LYS A 417 -2.96 -19.78 38.84
C LYS A 417 -3.54 -19.26 37.53
N GLU A 418 -2.76 -18.57 36.73
CA GLU A 418 -3.21 -18.03 35.43
C GLU A 418 -3.59 -19.14 34.46
N ARG A 419 -2.79 -20.22 34.35
CA ARG A 419 -3.12 -21.38 33.50
C ARG A 419 -4.47 -21.99 33.87
N LYS A 420 -4.75 -22.13 35.19
CA LYS A 420 -6.07 -22.62 35.67
C LYS A 420 -7.19 -21.67 35.28
N VAL A 421 -7.00 -20.35 35.51
CA VAL A 421 -8.03 -19.36 35.17
C VAL A 421 -8.32 -19.41 33.67
N VAL A 422 -7.31 -19.46 32.80
CA VAL A 422 -7.50 -19.56 31.34
C VAL A 422 -8.21 -20.87 30.97
N ALA A 423 -7.85 -22.01 31.58
CA ALA A 423 -8.53 -23.29 31.32
C ALA A 423 -10.02 -23.24 31.63
N TYR A 424 -10.39 -22.68 32.79
CA TYR A 424 -11.77 -22.50 33.14
C TYR A 424 -12.49 -21.50 32.24
N HIS A 425 -11.82 -20.43 31.83
CA HIS A 425 -12.35 -19.44 30.90
C HIS A 425 -12.71 -20.07 29.55
N GLU A 426 -11.78 -20.81 28.93
CA GLU A 426 -12.00 -21.45 27.64
C GLU A 426 -13.06 -22.56 27.69
N ILE A 427 -13.04 -23.38 28.76
CA ILE A 427 -14.10 -24.38 28.97
C ILE A 427 -15.43 -23.70 29.27
N GLY A 428 -15.45 -22.52 29.90
CA GLY A 428 -16.66 -21.73 30.11
C GLY A 428 -17.35 -21.40 28.78
N HIS A 429 -16.61 -20.94 27.80
CA HIS A 429 -17.11 -20.70 26.43
C HIS A 429 -17.65 -21.99 25.79
N ALA A 430 -16.83 -23.04 25.80
CA ALA A 430 -17.18 -24.32 25.19
C ALA A 430 -18.41 -25.00 25.82
N LEU A 431 -18.49 -24.99 27.14
CA LEU A 431 -19.59 -25.63 27.85
C LEU A 431 -20.91 -24.86 27.69
N VAL A 432 -20.87 -23.52 27.75
CA VAL A 432 -22.06 -22.70 27.48
C VAL A 432 -22.53 -22.91 26.04
N ALA A 433 -21.64 -22.99 25.07
CA ALA A 433 -21.99 -23.28 23.68
C ALA A 433 -22.63 -24.68 23.54
N ALA A 434 -22.02 -25.72 24.13
CA ALA A 434 -22.49 -27.09 24.01
C ALA A 434 -23.83 -27.36 24.69
N MET A 435 -24.16 -26.56 25.71
CA MET A 435 -25.43 -26.69 26.46
C MET A 435 -26.58 -25.87 25.87
N GLN A 436 -26.34 -25.15 24.79
CA GLN A 436 -27.34 -24.35 24.09
C GLN A 436 -27.72 -24.97 22.74
N THR A 437 -28.94 -24.64 22.29
CA THR A 437 -29.40 -24.97 20.95
C THR A 437 -28.76 -24.03 19.92
N HIS A 438 -28.57 -24.53 18.70
CA HIS A 438 -28.09 -23.71 17.55
C HIS A 438 -26.68 -23.10 17.69
N SER A 439 -25.86 -23.64 18.58
CA SER A 439 -24.46 -23.25 18.69
C SER A 439 -23.57 -24.07 17.74
N ALA A 440 -22.56 -23.44 17.19
CA ALA A 440 -21.56 -24.13 16.36
C ALA A 440 -20.80 -25.17 17.19
N PRO A 441 -20.51 -26.36 16.63
CA PRO A 441 -19.73 -27.39 17.33
C PRO A 441 -18.33 -26.88 17.71
N VAL A 442 -17.90 -27.27 18.90
CA VAL A 442 -16.52 -27.03 19.36
C VAL A 442 -15.57 -27.93 18.55
N GLN A 443 -14.59 -27.36 17.92
CA GLN A 443 -13.57 -28.07 17.14
C GLN A 443 -12.28 -28.29 17.94
N LYS A 444 -11.84 -27.27 18.67
CA LYS A 444 -10.59 -27.29 19.43
C LYS A 444 -10.64 -26.27 20.58
N ILE A 445 -10.03 -26.61 21.69
CA ILE A 445 -9.84 -25.70 22.83
C ILE A 445 -8.37 -25.76 23.24
N THR A 446 -7.73 -24.60 23.45
CA THR A 446 -6.32 -24.54 23.86
C THR A 446 -6.07 -23.39 24.83
N ILE A 447 -5.12 -23.62 25.75
CA ILE A 447 -4.59 -22.60 26.66
C ILE A 447 -3.16 -22.17 26.31
N ILE A 448 -2.71 -22.50 25.08
CA ILE A 448 -1.38 -22.10 24.60
C ILE A 448 -1.46 -20.65 24.10
N PRO A 449 -0.68 -19.71 24.72
CA PRO A 449 -0.75 -18.30 24.33
C PRO A 449 -0.30 -18.06 22.89
N ARG A 450 -0.97 -17.13 22.21
CA ARG A 450 -0.68 -16.72 20.82
C ARG A 450 -0.12 -15.29 20.73
N THR A 451 0.53 -14.97 19.61
CA THR A 451 1.15 -13.65 19.40
C THR A 451 0.14 -12.54 19.21
N SER A 452 -1.11 -12.83 18.88
CA SER A 452 -2.23 -11.86 18.85
C SER A 452 -2.57 -11.28 20.24
N GLY A 453 -2.07 -11.90 21.30
CA GLY A 453 -2.36 -11.51 22.70
C GLY A 453 -3.35 -12.44 23.39
N ALA A 454 -3.97 -13.36 22.68
CA ALA A 454 -4.83 -14.38 23.27
C ALA A 454 -4.01 -15.32 24.16
N LEU A 455 -4.50 -15.61 25.37
CA LEU A 455 -3.89 -16.53 26.32
C LEU A 455 -4.38 -17.97 26.12
N GLY A 456 -5.54 -18.12 25.50
CA GLY A 456 -6.17 -19.33 25.05
C GLY A 456 -7.21 -18.99 23.97
N TYR A 457 -7.86 -19.97 23.40
CA TYR A 457 -9.04 -19.78 22.54
C TYR A 457 -9.85 -21.08 22.40
N THR A 458 -11.12 -20.89 22.17
CA THR A 458 -12.08 -21.95 21.84
C THR A 458 -12.51 -21.77 20.39
N MET A 459 -12.13 -22.71 19.52
CA MET A 459 -12.52 -22.72 18.11
C MET A 459 -13.87 -23.44 17.94
N GLN A 460 -14.83 -22.71 17.42
CA GLN A 460 -16.12 -23.24 17.00
C GLN A 460 -16.24 -23.15 15.48
N VAL A 461 -16.68 -24.23 14.83
CA VAL A 461 -16.75 -24.30 13.37
C VAL A 461 -18.16 -24.71 12.97
N GLU A 462 -18.82 -23.85 12.19
CA GLU A 462 -20.14 -24.15 11.62
C GLU A 462 -20.04 -25.31 10.61
N GLN A 463 -21.10 -26.12 10.52
CA GLN A 463 -21.13 -27.20 9.54
C GLN A 463 -21.31 -26.70 8.10
N ASN A 464 -22.07 -25.62 7.94
CA ASN A 464 -22.33 -24.96 6.66
C ASN A 464 -22.26 -23.44 6.85
N ASP A 465 -22.09 -22.71 5.76
CA ASP A 465 -22.18 -21.25 5.78
C ASP A 465 -23.61 -20.83 6.16
N LYS A 466 -23.72 -19.91 7.11
CA LYS A 466 -24.98 -19.45 7.66
C LYS A 466 -25.20 -17.98 7.33
N TYR A 467 -26.26 -17.72 6.58
CA TYR A 467 -26.58 -16.38 6.09
C TYR A 467 -27.60 -15.63 6.95
N LEU A 468 -28.41 -16.35 7.72
CA LEU A 468 -29.45 -15.78 8.57
C LEU A 468 -29.28 -16.27 10.01
N MET A 469 -29.42 -15.36 10.97
CA MET A 469 -29.43 -15.68 12.39
C MET A 469 -30.75 -15.22 13.00
N THR A 470 -31.36 -16.09 13.81
CA THR A 470 -32.53 -15.75 14.59
C THR A 470 -32.16 -14.94 15.84
N LYS A 471 -33.16 -14.31 16.47
CA LYS A 471 -32.97 -13.61 17.74
C LYS A 471 -32.34 -14.52 18.81
N GLU A 472 -32.88 -15.77 18.95
CA GLU A 472 -32.38 -16.75 19.90
C GLU A 472 -30.91 -17.13 19.64
N GLU A 473 -30.52 -17.28 18.38
CA GLU A 473 -29.15 -17.60 18.03
C GLU A 473 -28.17 -16.47 18.37
N ILE A 474 -28.58 -15.21 18.19
CA ILE A 474 -27.75 -14.05 18.58
C ILE A 474 -27.65 -13.99 20.12
N GLU A 475 -28.76 -14.18 20.85
CA GLU A 475 -28.76 -14.24 22.31
C GLU A 475 -27.85 -15.37 22.80
N ASN A 476 -27.95 -16.57 22.23
CA ASN A 476 -27.08 -17.71 22.55
C ASN A 476 -25.59 -17.41 22.27
N LYS A 477 -25.29 -16.72 21.20
CA LYS A 477 -23.92 -16.30 20.87
C LYS A 477 -23.37 -15.29 21.88
N ILE A 478 -24.20 -14.34 22.33
CA ILE A 478 -23.84 -13.42 23.42
C ILE A 478 -23.59 -14.17 24.72
N ALA A 479 -24.45 -15.13 25.08
CA ALA A 479 -24.25 -15.97 26.25
C ALA A 479 -22.93 -16.76 26.18
N THR A 480 -22.63 -17.35 25.02
CA THR A 480 -21.34 -18.04 24.76
C THR A 480 -20.16 -17.12 24.97
N LEU A 481 -20.18 -15.90 24.40
CA LEU A 481 -19.12 -14.90 24.55
C LEU A 481 -18.92 -14.48 26.01
N THR A 482 -19.97 -14.48 26.84
CA THR A 482 -19.85 -14.16 28.27
C THR A 482 -19.46 -15.38 29.13
N GLY A 483 -19.40 -16.58 28.54
CA GLY A 483 -19.16 -17.85 29.24
C GLY A 483 -17.83 -17.93 29.97
N GLY A 484 -16.73 -17.41 29.34
CA GLY A 484 -15.41 -17.39 29.97
C GLY A 484 -15.40 -16.62 31.29
N ARG A 485 -15.91 -15.37 31.26
CA ARG A 485 -16.02 -14.54 32.46
C ARG A 485 -16.99 -15.15 33.50
N ALA A 486 -18.10 -15.73 33.06
CA ALA A 486 -19.03 -16.40 33.94
C ALA A 486 -18.38 -17.59 34.67
N ALA A 487 -17.48 -18.33 34.01
CA ALA A 487 -16.72 -19.40 34.61
C ALA A 487 -15.72 -18.86 35.67
N GLU A 488 -14.99 -17.77 35.38
CA GLU A 488 -14.11 -17.13 36.35
C GLU A 488 -14.88 -16.71 37.63
N GLU A 489 -16.02 -16.05 37.48
CA GLU A 489 -16.86 -15.62 38.60
C GLU A 489 -17.38 -16.81 39.41
N THR A 490 -17.86 -17.85 38.72
CA THR A 490 -18.48 -19.02 39.39
C THR A 490 -17.45 -19.85 40.15
N VAL A 491 -16.22 -19.95 39.64
CA VAL A 491 -15.17 -20.82 40.18
C VAL A 491 -14.29 -20.14 41.19
N PHE A 492 -13.81 -18.94 40.86
CA PHE A 492 -12.80 -18.21 41.63
C PHE A 492 -13.38 -17.03 42.42
N GLY A 493 -14.60 -16.58 42.09
CA GLY A 493 -15.19 -15.38 42.69
C GLY A 493 -14.47 -14.10 42.28
N GLU A 494 -13.55 -14.18 41.34
CA GLU A 494 -12.72 -13.08 40.81
C GLU A 494 -12.99 -12.91 39.31
N ILE A 495 -12.71 -11.73 38.77
CA ILE A 495 -12.82 -11.44 37.35
C ILE A 495 -11.47 -10.93 36.86
N THR A 496 -11.07 -11.36 35.66
CA THR A 496 -9.79 -10.94 35.08
C THR A 496 -9.98 -10.06 33.85
N THR A 497 -8.87 -9.50 33.37
CA THR A 497 -8.85 -8.71 32.12
C THR A 497 -8.90 -9.60 30.86
N GLY A 498 -8.84 -10.92 30.99
CA GLY A 498 -8.82 -11.88 29.89
C GLY A 498 -10.06 -11.76 28.98
N ALA A 499 -11.21 -11.46 29.57
CA ALA A 499 -12.49 -11.34 28.86
C ALA A 499 -12.67 -10.03 28.05
N SER A 500 -11.63 -9.20 27.86
CA SER A 500 -11.81 -7.88 27.22
C SER A 500 -12.32 -7.97 25.78
N ASN A 501 -11.82 -8.91 24.99
CA ASN A 501 -12.26 -9.14 23.61
C ASN A 501 -13.69 -9.68 23.56
N ASP A 502 -14.03 -10.60 24.46
CA ASP A 502 -15.38 -11.19 24.52
C ASP A 502 -16.42 -10.15 24.87
N ILE A 503 -16.10 -9.25 25.80
CA ILE A 503 -16.96 -8.12 26.17
C ILE A 503 -17.17 -7.20 24.96
N GLU A 504 -16.12 -6.91 24.20
CA GLU A 504 -16.23 -6.09 22.99
C GLU A 504 -17.14 -6.74 21.95
N GLN A 505 -16.93 -8.03 21.67
CA GLN A 505 -17.72 -8.79 20.69
C GLN A 505 -19.18 -8.94 21.14
N ALA A 506 -19.42 -9.28 22.39
CA ALA A 506 -20.77 -9.37 22.96
C ALA A 506 -21.50 -8.01 22.88
N THR A 507 -20.82 -6.91 23.18
CA THR A 507 -21.39 -5.56 23.08
C THR A 507 -21.71 -5.17 21.63
N LYS A 508 -20.81 -5.45 20.68
CA LYS A 508 -21.04 -5.20 19.24
C LYS A 508 -22.25 -5.97 18.74
N LEU A 509 -22.37 -7.25 19.11
CA LEU A 509 -23.46 -8.10 18.68
C LEU A 509 -24.80 -7.68 19.30
N ALA A 510 -24.81 -7.36 20.60
CA ALA A 510 -25.99 -6.85 21.30
C ALA A 510 -26.45 -5.50 20.71
N ARG A 511 -25.51 -4.60 20.38
CA ARG A 511 -25.82 -3.33 19.74
C ARG A 511 -26.44 -3.55 18.36
N ALA A 512 -25.81 -4.38 17.51
CA ALA A 512 -26.31 -4.68 16.17
C ALA A 512 -27.71 -5.30 16.20
N MET A 513 -28.00 -6.18 17.19
CA MET A 513 -29.31 -6.78 17.39
C MET A 513 -30.39 -5.72 17.62
N ILE A 514 -30.08 -4.67 18.36
CA ILE A 514 -30.99 -3.57 18.70
C ILE A 514 -31.09 -2.57 17.54
N THR A 515 -29.95 -2.04 17.09
CA THR A 515 -29.90 -0.87 16.22
C THR A 515 -30.01 -1.19 14.72
N ARG A 516 -29.61 -2.41 14.33
CA ARG A 516 -29.52 -2.82 12.92
C ARG A 516 -30.57 -3.84 12.52
N TYR A 517 -30.82 -4.83 13.40
CA TYR A 517 -31.68 -5.94 13.06
C TYR A 517 -33.12 -5.76 13.57
N GLY A 518 -33.38 -4.74 14.44
CA GLY A 518 -34.69 -4.46 14.96
C GLY A 518 -35.31 -5.64 15.76
N MET A 519 -34.47 -6.42 16.48
CA MET A 519 -34.91 -7.62 17.18
C MET A 519 -35.32 -7.35 18.63
N THR A 520 -35.85 -6.18 18.90
CA THR A 520 -36.37 -5.79 20.24
C THR A 520 -37.79 -5.27 20.12
N ASP A 521 -38.59 -5.45 21.16
CA ASP A 521 -39.99 -5.05 21.17
C ASP A 521 -40.15 -3.51 21.20
N GLU A 522 -39.15 -2.78 21.70
CA GLU A 522 -39.20 -1.33 21.84
C GLU A 522 -38.89 -0.59 20.54
N PHE A 523 -37.97 -1.12 19.72
CA PHE A 523 -37.53 -0.45 18.49
C PHE A 523 -38.01 -1.14 17.22
N ASP A 524 -38.40 -2.41 17.35
CA ASP A 524 -38.97 -3.23 16.28
C ASP A 524 -38.26 -2.98 14.91
N MET A 525 -38.98 -2.78 13.84
CA MET A 525 -38.45 -2.62 12.47
C MET A 525 -37.93 -1.21 12.16
N VAL A 526 -37.24 -0.57 13.12
CA VAL A 526 -36.63 0.75 12.91
C VAL A 526 -35.10 0.64 12.92
N ALA A 527 -34.47 1.05 11.80
CA ALA A 527 -33.01 1.12 11.70
C ALA A 527 -32.49 2.37 12.42
N MET A 528 -31.69 2.17 13.47
CA MET A 528 -31.12 3.23 14.31
C MET A 528 -29.66 3.55 13.95
N GLU A 529 -29.08 2.79 13.03
CA GLU A 529 -27.71 3.02 12.54
C GLU A 529 -27.60 2.85 11.03
N THR A 530 -26.62 3.52 10.44
CA THR A 530 -26.20 3.34 9.05
C THR A 530 -24.82 2.72 9.05
N VAL A 531 -24.63 1.68 8.24
CA VAL A 531 -23.33 1.05 8.04
C VAL A 531 -22.56 1.82 7.00
N ASN A 532 -21.41 2.36 7.38
CA ASN A 532 -20.41 2.93 6.49
C ASN A 532 -19.30 1.89 6.30
N ASN A 533 -18.64 1.90 5.15
CA ASN A 533 -17.54 0.96 4.85
C ASN A 533 -17.94 -0.53 4.96
N GLN A 534 -18.98 -0.92 4.24
CA GLN A 534 -19.57 -2.27 4.27
C GLN A 534 -18.52 -3.40 4.17
N TYR A 535 -17.45 -3.21 3.38
CA TYR A 535 -16.42 -4.22 3.12
C TYR A 535 -15.14 -4.07 3.97
N LEU A 536 -15.05 -3.06 4.85
CA LEU A 536 -13.85 -2.75 5.63
C LEU A 536 -14.08 -2.73 7.15
N GLY A 537 -14.96 -3.60 7.63
CA GLY A 537 -15.20 -3.73 9.07
C GLY A 537 -16.42 -2.95 9.58
N GLY A 538 -17.15 -2.27 8.67
CA GLY A 538 -18.48 -1.76 8.97
C GLY A 538 -18.52 -0.69 10.06
N ASP A 539 -17.82 0.42 9.88
CA ASP A 539 -18.03 1.59 10.74
C ASP A 539 -19.49 1.98 10.70
N THR A 540 -20.11 2.06 11.87
CA THR A 540 -21.53 2.42 11.99
C THR A 540 -21.67 3.83 12.56
N SER A 541 -22.65 4.57 12.05
CA SER A 541 -23.05 5.84 12.60
C SER A 541 -24.51 5.77 13.05
N LEU A 542 -24.76 6.18 14.30
CA LEU A 542 -26.12 6.25 14.82
C LEU A 542 -26.89 7.37 14.13
N THR A 543 -28.12 7.08 13.71
CA THR A 543 -29.02 8.02 13.00
C THR A 543 -30.19 8.45 13.85
N CYS A 544 -30.11 8.27 15.18
CA CYS A 544 -31.16 8.57 16.12
C CYS A 544 -30.80 9.74 17.06
N ALA A 545 -31.82 10.30 17.74
CA ALA A 545 -31.65 11.38 18.72
C ALA A 545 -30.86 10.92 19.96
N ALA A 546 -30.27 11.88 20.68
CA ALA A 546 -29.46 11.59 21.88
C ALA A 546 -30.22 10.85 22.99
N ASP A 547 -31.51 11.10 23.15
CA ASP A 547 -32.33 10.38 24.15
C ASP A 547 -32.56 8.92 23.74
N THR A 548 -32.78 8.66 22.46
CA THR A 548 -32.86 7.29 21.91
C THR A 548 -31.52 6.55 22.10
N GLN A 549 -30.38 7.22 21.94
CA GLN A 549 -29.05 6.62 22.17
C GLN A 549 -28.91 6.13 23.63
N LYS A 550 -29.38 6.92 24.61
CA LYS A 550 -29.37 6.49 26.02
C LYS A 550 -30.20 5.24 26.25
N GLU A 551 -31.37 5.14 25.61
CA GLU A 551 -32.21 3.95 25.71
C GLU A 551 -31.55 2.73 25.05
N ILE A 552 -30.91 2.92 23.89
CA ILE A 552 -30.12 1.88 23.22
C ILE A 552 -29.02 1.39 24.17
N ASP A 553 -28.21 2.28 24.75
CA ASP A 553 -27.11 1.91 25.65
C ASP A 553 -27.63 1.14 26.88
N LYS A 554 -28.77 1.56 27.44
CA LYS A 554 -29.42 0.86 28.54
C LYS A 554 -29.84 -0.55 28.13
N LYS A 555 -30.46 -0.72 26.96
CA LYS A 555 -30.90 -2.03 26.44
C LYS A 555 -29.72 -2.94 26.11
N VAL A 556 -28.63 -2.43 25.59
CA VAL A 556 -27.38 -3.21 25.38
C VAL A 556 -26.88 -3.77 26.70
N VAL A 557 -26.82 -2.94 27.74
CA VAL A 557 -26.41 -3.39 29.10
C VAL A 557 -27.38 -4.44 29.67
N GLU A 558 -28.70 -4.24 29.54
CA GLU A 558 -29.71 -5.18 30.01
C GLU A 558 -29.58 -6.54 29.29
N LEU A 559 -29.42 -6.53 27.96
CA LEU A 559 -29.28 -7.74 27.15
C LEU A 559 -28.00 -8.52 27.51
N VAL A 560 -26.84 -7.85 27.54
CA VAL A 560 -25.59 -8.52 27.92
C VAL A 560 -25.64 -9.08 29.31
N LYS A 561 -26.23 -8.36 30.29
CA LYS A 561 -26.44 -8.89 31.67
C LYS A 561 -27.37 -10.09 31.71
N LYS A 562 -28.45 -10.08 30.93
CA LYS A 562 -29.41 -11.21 30.83
C LYS A 562 -28.68 -12.46 30.33
N GLU A 563 -27.94 -12.33 29.25
CA GLU A 563 -27.25 -13.47 28.63
C GLU A 563 -26.05 -13.95 29.48
N HIS A 564 -25.35 -13.02 30.15
CA HIS A 564 -24.32 -13.39 31.14
C HIS A 564 -24.93 -14.20 32.34
N ALA A 565 -26.09 -13.78 32.87
CA ALA A 565 -26.77 -14.52 33.91
C ALA A 565 -27.20 -15.92 33.44
N LYS A 566 -27.65 -16.06 32.18
CA LYS A 566 -27.93 -17.35 31.54
C LYS A 566 -26.69 -18.23 31.46
N ALA A 567 -25.57 -17.68 31.00
CA ALA A 567 -24.30 -18.41 30.96
C ALA A 567 -23.87 -18.91 32.34
N LYS A 568 -23.97 -18.05 33.37
CA LYS A 568 -23.67 -18.40 34.74
C LYS A 568 -24.57 -19.54 35.27
N GLN A 569 -25.88 -19.48 35.02
CA GLN A 569 -26.80 -20.53 35.38
C GLN A 569 -26.47 -21.88 34.72
N ILE A 570 -26.10 -21.87 33.45
CA ILE A 570 -25.66 -23.08 32.72
C ILE A 570 -24.42 -23.68 33.40
N LEU A 571 -23.43 -22.86 33.73
CA LEU A 571 -22.18 -23.31 34.35
C LEU A 571 -22.40 -23.83 35.78
N GLU A 572 -23.21 -23.14 36.58
CA GLU A 572 -23.57 -23.58 37.93
C GLU A 572 -24.31 -24.92 37.91
N SER A 573 -25.22 -25.12 36.94
CA SER A 573 -25.98 -26.37 36.81
C SER A 573 -25.11 -27.54 36.32
N ASN A 574 -23.96 -27.26 35.72
CA ASN A 574 -23.03 -28.26 35.16
C ASN A 574 -21.63 -28.17 35.80
N ARG A 575 -21.59 -27.79 37.10
CA ARG A 575 -20.33 -27.50 37.79
C ARG A 575 -19.33 -28.66 37.75
N ASP A 576 -19.78 -29.89 37.98
CA ASP A 576 -18.91 -31.06 37.97
C ASP A 576 -18.25 -31.28 36.61
N LYS A 577 -19.00 -31.02 35.52
CA LYS A 577 -18.48 -31.11 34.15
C LYS A 577 -17.52 -29.99 33.83
N LEU A 578 -17.76 -28.78 34.30
CA LEU A 578 -16.87 -27.64 34.19
C LEU A 578 -15.50 -27.95 34.83
N ASP A 579 -15.51 -28.47 36.07
CA ASP A 579 -14.31 -28.82 36.81
C ASP A 579 -13.56 -29.98 36.14
N GLU A 580 -14.23 -31.04 35.69
CA GLU A 580 -13.64 -32.18 34.99
C GLU A 580 -12.93 -31.75 33.68
N LEU A 581 -13.65 -30.99 32.84
CA LEU A 581 -13.12 -30.53 31.55
C LEU A 581 -11.99 -29.49 31.70
N ALA A 582 -12.11 -28.56 32.64
CA ALA A 582 -11.10 -27.56 32.89
C ALA A 582 -9.78 -28.16 33.40
N MET A 583 -9.86 -29.15 34.30
CA MET A 583 -8.68 -29.87 34.78
C MET A 583 -8.04 -30.71 33.68
N TYR A 584 -8.83 -31.36 32.81
CA TYR A 584 -8.34 -32.11 31.68
C TYR A 584 -7.62 -31.19 30.65
N LEU A 585 -8.22 -30.01 30.35
CA LEU A 585 -7.59 -29.00 29.50
C LEU A 585 -6.30 -28.44 30.15
N TYR A 586 -6.30 -28.19 31.46
CA TYR A 586 -5.12 -27.72 32.18
C TYR A 586 -3.95 -28.69 32.05
N GLU A 587 -4.19 -30.01 32.10
CA GLU A 587 -3.16 -31.06 32.00
C GLU A 587 -2.70 -31.25 30.55
N LYS A 588 -3.61 -31.27 29.59
CA LYS A 588 -3.31 -31.52 28.16
C LYS A 588 -2.90 -30.28 27.37
N GLU A 589 -3.21 -29.08 27.88
CA GLU A 589 -3.01 -27.76 27.24
C GLU A 589 -3.82 -27.54 25.95
N THR A 590 -4.21 -28.60 25.25
CA THR A 590 -5.04 -28.56 24.04
C THR A 590 -5.90 -29.83 23.97
N ILE A 591 -7.19 -29.67 23.71
CA ILE A 591 -8.15 -30.75 23.53
C ILE A 591 -8.94 -30.57 22.24
N THR A 592 -9.29 -31.70 21.59
CA THR A 592 -10.14 -31.70 20.42
C THR A 592 -11.62 -31.61 20.81
N GLY A 593 -12.48 -31.21 19.86
CA GLY A 593 -13.93 -31.20 20.08
C GLY A 593 -14.48 -32.60 20.35
N GLU A 594 -13.90 -33.66 19.81
CA GLU A 594 -14.29 -35.06 20.07
C GLU A 594 -13.99 -35.44 21.53
N GLU A 595 -12.79 -35.15 22.02
CA GLU A 595 -12.39 -35.36 23.42
C GLU A 595 -13.33 -34.58 24.38
N PHE A 596 -13.57 -33.29 24.06
CA PHE A 596 -14.48 -32.46 24.82
C PHE A 596 -15.88 -33.07 24.91
N MET A 597 -16.47 -33.48 23.78
CA MET A 597 -17.80 -34.10 23.74
C MET A 597 -17.85 -35.49 24.38
N SER A 598 -16.78 -36.28 24.31
CA SER A 598 -16.65 -37.58 24.95
C SER A 598 -16.76 -37.43 26.50
N ILE A 599 -16.01 -36.51 27.07
CA ILE A 599 -16.02 -36.21 28.50
C ILE A 599 -17.38 -35.63 28.93
N LEU A 600 -17.92 -34.71 28.15
CA LEU A 600 -19.21 -34.08 28.41
C LEU A 600 -20.33 -35.10 28.50
N ASN A 601 -20.36 -36.09 27.60
CA ASN A 601 -21.36 -37.17 27.54
C ASN A 601 -21.06 -38.33 28.46
N GLY A 602 -19.99 -38.28 29.28
CA GLY A 602 -19.64 -39.35 30.22
C GLY A 602 -19.13 -40.64 29.60
N LYS A 603 -18.69 -40.59 28.31
CA LYS A 603 -18.01 -41.69 27.64
C LYS A 603 -16.49 -41.50 27.86
N ARG A 604 -15.93 -42.19 28.89
CA ARG A 604 -14.47 -42.32 29.00
C ARG A 604 -14.05 -43.46 28.10
N GLU A 605 -13.20 -43.19 27.08
CA GLU A 605 -12.36 -44.24 26.48
C GLU A 605 -11.20 -44.63 27.39
#